data_7d3d1ae8a2df3c2235338b64cee59159
#
_entry.id   7d3d1ae8a2df3c2235338b64cee59159
#
_cell.length_a   1.000
_cell.length_b   1.000
_cell.length_c   1.000
_cell.angle_alpha   90.00
_cell.angle_beta   90.00
_cell.angle_gamma   90.00
#
_symmetry.space_group_name_H-M   'P 1'
#
loop_
_entity.id
_entity.type
_entity.pdbx_description
1 polymer ?
#
loop_
_entity_poly.entity_id
_entity_poly.type
_entity_poly.pdbx_seq_one_letter_code
_entity_poly.pdbx_strand_id
1 'polypeptide(L)'
;MKKIIFYLCFFALFGCGGYEPLFSTKNLSFYIEDVKNVNNDFITKKISRNLDSNKIKINNKKNYILEISSSKEENITSKNSKGEVLTYEMIINVEVKVFFKNVKFPFSTLRFKENFNYSNQGNKFDLSQYKKKIERNLIDKISQEILIKLQSI
;
A
#
# COMPACT_ATOMS: atom_id res chain seq x y z
N MET A 1 -16.62 -42.36 -27.87
CA MET A 1 -17.01 -41.55 -26.69
C MET A 1 -15.82 -41.10 -25.85
N LYS A 2 -14.85 -41.95 -25.47
CA LYS A 2 -13.69 -41.55 -24.64
C LYS A 2 -12.80 -40.43 -25.25
N LYS A 3 -12.62 -40.39 -26.58
CA LYS A 3 -11.81 -39.36 -27.27
C LYS A 3 -12.45 -37.97 -27.25
N ILE A 4 -13.79 -37.88 -27.26
CA ILE A 4 -14.54 -36.61 -27.24
C ILE A 4 -14.40 -35.95 -25.86
N ILE A 5 -14.44 -36.72 -24.77
CA ILE A 5 -14.26 -36.23 -23.39
C ILE A 5 -12.85 -35.64 -23.20
N PHE A 6 -11.83 -36.24 -23.82
CA PHE A 6 -10.47 -35.74 -23.75
C PHE A 6 -10.30 -34.38 -24.42
N TYR A 7 -10.92 -34.15 -25.56
CA TYR A 7 -10.91 -32.84 -26.24
C TYR A 7 -11.72 -31.79 -25.46
N LEU A 8 -12.85 -32.18 -24.83
CA LEU A 8 -13.64 -31.29 -24.01
C LEU A 8 -12.88 -30.78 -22.78
N CYS A 9 -12.13 -31.67 -22.09
CA CYS A 9 -11.27 -31.28 -20.98
C CYS A 9 -10.10 -30.37 -21.42
N PHE A 10 -9.56 -30.56 -22.60
CA PHE A 10 -8.47 -29.71 -23.11
C PHE A 10 -8.94 -28.29 -23.41
N PHE A 11 -10.18 -28.09 -23.87
CA PHE A 11 -10.76 -26.78 -24.09
C PHE A 11 -11.10 -26.03 -22.79
N ALA A 12 -11.35 -26.72 -21.69
CA ALA A 12 -11.63 -26.09 -20.39
C ALA A 12 -10.39 -25.48 -19.72
N LEU A 13 -9.16 -25.82 -20.16
CA LEU A 13 -7.91 -25.29 -19.59
C LEU A 13 -7.52 -23.91 -20.16
N PHE A 14 -8.16 -23.42 -21.21
CA PHE A 14 -7.88 -22.09 -21.77
C PHE A 14 -8.65 -20.94 -21.13
N GLY A 15 -9.48 -21.21 -20.11
CA GLY A 15 -10.38 -20.23 -19.46
C GLY A 15 -9.74 -19.34 -18.40
N CYS A 16 -8.44 -19.44 -18.09
CA CYS A 16 -7.75 -18.52 -17.18
C CYS A 16 -7.11 -17.34 -17.92
N GLY A 17 -7.90 -16.62 -18.71
CA GLY A 17 -7.49 -15.39 -19.36
C GLY A 17 -7.79 -14.18 -18.49
N GLY A 18 -6.73 -13.57 -17.92
CA GLY A 18 -6.70 -12.16 -17.65
C GLY A 18 -7.43 -11.65 -16.41
N TYR A 19 -6.93 -11.95 -15.22
CA TYR A 19 -7.10 -11.01 -14.11
C TYR A 19 -6.21 -9.80 -14.40
N GLU A 20 -6.76 -8.79 -15.08
CA GLU A 20 -6.13 -7.46 -15.10
C GLU A 20 -6.38 -6.84 -13.71
N PRO A 21 -5.33 -6.51 -12.95
CA PRO A 21 -5.52 -5.79 -11.70
C PRO A 21 -6.24 -4.47 -12.01
N LEU A 22 -7.34 -4.19 -11.31
CA LEU A 22 -8.18 -2.99 -11.45
C LEU A 22 -7.37 -1.67 -11.42
N PHE A 23 -6.15 -1.72 -10.93
CA PHE A 23 -5.19 -0.63 -10.84
C PHE A 23 -3.94 -0.90 -11.69
N SER A 24 -4.12 -1.20 -12.97
CA SER A 24 -2.99 -1.12 -13.88
C SER A 24 -2.65 0.37 -14.09
N THR A 25 -1.38 0.72 -14.00
CA THR A 25 -0.85 2.08 -14.21
C THR A 25 -1.26 2.71 -15.55
N LYS A 26 -1.74 1.90 -16.49
CA LYS A 26 -2.20 2.32 -17.82
C LYS A 26 -3.47 3.19 -17.79
N ASN A 27 -4.28 3.12 -16.72
CA ASN A 27 -5.59 3.78 -16.62
C ASN A 27 -5.64 4.96 -15.63
N LEU A 28 -4.51 5.41 -15.08
CA LEU A 28 -4.50 6.56 -14.18
C LEU A 28 -4.81 7.84 -14.95
N SER A 29 -5.72 8.68 -14.42
CA SER A 29 -6.08 10.01 -14.96
C SER A 29 -5.10 11.11 -14.58
N PHE A 30 -4.10 10.80 -13.76
CA PHE A 30 -3.12 11.73 -13.21
C PHE A 30 -1.68 11.20 -13.40
N TYR A 31 -0.72 12.09 -13.15
CA TYR A 31 0.71 11.79 -13.12
C TYR A 31 1.33 12.35 -11.83
N ILE A 32 2.17 11.56 -11.18
CA ILE A 32 2.96 12.02 -10.03
C ILE A 32 4.31 12.49 -10.55
N GLU A 33 4.54 13.81 -10.51
CA GLU A 33 5.79 14.42 -10.98
C GLU A 33 6.92 14.21 -9.97
N ASP A 34 6.63 14.41 -8.69
CA ASP A 34 7.62 14.29 -7.61
C ASP A 34 6.97 13.83 -6.31
N VAL A 35 7.75 13.14 -5.46
CA VAL A 35 7.34 12.71 -4.13
C VAL A 35 8.41 13.13 -3.12
N LYS A 36 8.06 14.06 -2.25
CA LYS A 36 8.92 14.57 -1.18
C LYS A 36 8.60 13.86 0.14
N ASN A 37 9.63 13.29 0.76
CA ASN A 37 9.53 12.63 2.06
C ASN A 37 9.83 13.62 3.18
N VAL A 38 8.84 13.98 3.98
CA VAL A 38 8.99 14.95 5.08
C VAL A 38 9.81 14.35 6.22
N ASN A 39 9.45 13.15 6.69
CA ASN A 39 10.12 12.49 7.82
C ASN A 39 11.38 11.71 7.42
N ASN A 40 11.55 11.41 6.13
CA ASN A 40 12.65 10.62 5.59
C ASN A 40 12.84 9.24 6.26
N ASP A 41 11.80 8.67 6.84
CA ASP A 41 11.76 7.36 7.50
C ASP A 41 11.59 6.20 6.50
N PHE A 42 11.59 4.97 7.01
CA PHE A 42 11.43 3.77 6.18
C PHE A 42 10.06 3.72 5.48
N ILE A 43 9.00 4.15 6.17
CA ILE A 43 7.61 4.09 5.68
C ILE A 43 7.44 5.04 4.51
N THR A 44 7.80 6.33 4.68
CA THR A 44 7.70 7.33 3.62
C THR A 44 8.54 6.95 2.40
N LYS A 45 9.78 6.45 2.61
CA LYS A 45 10.64 5.96 1.51
C LYS A 45 10.03 4.77 0.76
N LYS A 46 9.39 3.85 1.47
CA LYS A 46 8.77 2.69 0.84
C LYS A 46 7.52 3.09 0.06
N ILE A 47 6.66 3.97 0.62
CA ILE A 47 5.51 4.54 -0.09
C ILE A 47 5.97 5.27 -1.36
N SER A 48 6.97 6.15 -1.25
CA SER A 48 7.53 6.86 -2.43
C SER A 48 7.94 5.90 -3.53
N ARG A 49 8.68 4.82 -3.20
CA ARG A 49 9.08 3.82 -4.19
C ARG A 49 7.88 3.11 -4.82
N ASN A 50 6.86 2.77 -4.02
CA ASN A 50 5.65 2.16 -4.54
C ASN A 50 4.89 3.10 -5.50
N LEU A 51 4.88 4.41 -5.21
CA LEU A 51 4.27 5.42 -6.06
C LEU A 51 5.14 5.75 -7.29
N ASP A 52 6.47 5.78 -7.15
CA ASP A 52 7.43 6.03 -8.24
C ASP A 52 7.38 4.95 -9.33
N SER A 53 7.10 3.69 -8.96
CA SER A 53 6.92 2.61 -9.93
C SER A 53 5.75 2.86 -10.89
N ASN A 54 4.88 3.80 -10.56
CA ASN A 54 3.70 4.19 -11.34
C ASN A 54 3.91 5.47 -12.16
N LYS A 55 5.15 5.99 -12.24
CA LYS A 55 5.49 7.19 -13.01
C LYS A 55 5.51 6.91 -14.53
N ILE A 56 4.36 6.78 -15.15
CA ILE A 56 4.25 6.79 -16.62
C ILE A 56 3.85 8.19 -17.07
N LYS A 57 4.78 8.93 -17.66
CA LYS A 57 4.53 10.26 -18.19
C LYS A 57 3.59 10.16 -19.39
N ILE A 58 2.34 10.56 -19.21
CA ILE A 58 1.34 10.64 -20.29
C ILE A 58 1.00 12.13 -20.46
N ASN A 59 1.21 12.67 -21.65
CA ASN A 59 0.82 14.04 -21.98
C ASN A 59 -0.69 14.24 -21.78
N ASN A 60 -1.07 15.42 -21.24
CA ASN A 60 -2.45 15.85 -20.97
C ASN A 60 -3.13 15.29 -19.71
N LYS A 61 -2.40 14.86 -18.68
CA LYS A 61 -2.96 14.48 -17.37
C LYS A 61 -2.64 15.50 -16.29
N LYS A 62 -3.42 15.48 -15.19
CA LYS A 62 -3.16 16.29 -14.00
C LYS A 62 -1.80 15.91 -13.41
N ASN A 63 -0.93 16.89 -13.14
CA ASN A 63 0.39 16.67 -12.56
C ASN A 63 0.36 17.00 -11.07
N TYR A 64 0.64 16.02 -10.23
CA TYR A 64 0.70 16.17 -8.78
C TYR A 64 2.14 16.10 -8.27
N ILE A 65 2.44 16.96 -7.29
CA ILE A 65 3.60 16.86 -6.42
C ILE A 65 3.06 16.44 -5.05
N LEU A 66 3.65 15.41 -4.45
CA LEU A 66 3.21 14.87 -3.17
C LEU A 66 4.25 15.16 -2.10
N GLU A 67 3.79 15.59 -0.92
CA GLU A 67 4.60 15.60 0.30
C GLU A 67 4.02 14.58 1.26
N ILE A 68 4.83 13.62 1.69
CA ILE A 68 4.41 12.49 2.51
C ILE A 68 5.09 12.55 3.85
N SER A 69 4.28 12.45 4.91
CA SER A 69 4.74 12.23 6.28
C SER A 69 4.08 10.99 6.86
N SER A 70 4.75 10.28 7.75
CA SER A 70 4.22 9.09 8.40
C SER A 70 4.56 9.01 9.88
N SER A 71 3.78 8.27 10.63
CA SER A 71 4.11 7.82 11.98
C SER A 71 3.73 6.35 12.15
N LYS A 72 4.48 5.65 13.00
CA LYS A 72 4.20 4.28 13.40
C LYS A 72 4.10 4.20 14.91
N GLU A 73 3.06 3.52 15.37
CA GLU A 73 2.82 3.22 16.76
C GLU A 73 2.67 1.71 16.96
N GLU A 74 3.11 1.21 18.13
CA GLU A 74 2.93 -0.18 18.50
C GLU A 74 2.42 -0.22 19.93
N ASN A 75 1.20 -0.73 20.11
CA ASN A 75 0.49 -0.78 21.38
C ASN A 75 0.34 -2.22 21.85
N ILE A 76 0.45 -2.43 23.16
CA ILE A 76 0.09 -3.71 23.78
C ILE A 76 -1.43 -3.74 23.92
N THR A 77 -2.07 -4.77 23.34
CA THR A 77 -3.54 -4.91 23.37
C THR A 77 -4.02 -5.95 24.38
N SER A 78 -3.20 -6.95 24.74
CA SER A 78 -3.55 -7.88 25.80
C SER A 78 -2.34 -8.45 26.52
N LYS A 79 -2.56 -8.85 27.81
CA LYS A 79 -1.59 -9.54 28.66
C LYS A 79 -2.28 -10.73 29.33
N ASN A 80 -1.50 -11.75 29.69
CA ASN A 80 -1.99 -12.85 30.53
C ASN A 80 -2.03 -12.48 32.03
N SER A 81 -2.49 -13.40 32.86
CA SER A 81 -2.57 -13.21 34.31
C SER A 81 -1.22 -12.99 35.00
N LYS A 82 -0.10 -13.34 34.35
CA LYS A 82 1.26 -13.13 34.83
C LYS A 82 1.85 -11.79 34.34
N GLY A 83 1.10 -10.99 33.56
CA GLY A 83 1.54 -9.72 33.01
C GLY A 83 2.34 -9.85 31.70
N GLU A 84 2.52 -11.06 31.16
CA GLU A 84 3.22 -11.26 29.90
C GLU A 84 2.34 -10.83 28.73
N VAL A 85 2.94 -10.17 27.74
CA VAL A 85 2.22 -9.64 26.58
C VAL A 85 1.79 -10.78 25.66
N LEU A 86 0.51 -10.83 25.33
CA LEU A 86 -0.08 -11.80 24.40
C LEU A 86 -0.25 -11.23 23.00
N THR A 87 -0.71 -9.98 22.90
CA THR A 87 -1.00 -9.36 21.61
C THR A 87 -0.55 -7.90 21.54
N TYR A 88 -0.25 -7.48 20.34
CA TYR A 88 0.11 -6.12 19.97
C TYR A 88 -0.80 -5.61 18.85
N GLU A 89 -0.89 -4.30 18.73
CA GLU A 89 -1.44 -3.60 17.60
C GLU A 89 -0.35 -2.71 16.97
N MET A 90 -0.12 -2.85 15.67
CA MET A 90 0.68 -1.92 14.90
C MET A 90 -0.25 -0.95 14.17
N ILE A 91 0.00 0.35 14.30
CA ILE A 91 -0.75 1.42 13.64
C ILE A 91 0.23 2.20 12.78
N ILE A 92 -0.13 2.44 11.52
CA ILE A 92 0.60 3.34 10.62
C ILE A 92 -0.36 4.45 10.19
N ASN A 93 0.05 5.69 10.45
CA ASN A 93 -0.64 6.89 9.97
C ASN A 93 0.22 7.54 8.89
N VAL A 94 -0.42 7.98 7.81
CA VAL A 94 0.23 8.68 6.70
C VAL A 94 -0.59 9.90 6.32
N GLU A 95 0.08 11.04 6.25
CA GLU A 95 -0.49 12.27 5.69
C GLU A 95 0.17 12.56 4.35
N VAL A 96 -0.64 12.82 3.33
CA VAL A 96 -0.21 13.16 1.98
C VAL A 96 -0.79 14.52 1.61
N LYS A 97 0.10 15.51 1.44
CA LYS A 97 -0.28 16.82 0.88
C LYS A 97 -0.07 16.79 -0.62
N VAL A 98 -1.12 17.16 -1.35
CA VAL A 98 -1.15 17.15 -2.82
C VAL A 98 -1.05 18.58 -3.32
N PHE A 99 -0.06 18.84 -4.19
CA PHE A 99 0.16 20.13 -4.81
C PHE A 99 0.05 20.03 -6.32
N PHE A 100 -0.41 21.10 -6.95
CA PHE A 100 -0.20 21.33 -8.36
C PHE A 100 1.19 21.96 -8.59
N LYS A 101 1.74 21.74 -9.77
CA LYS A 101 3.00 22.38 -10.18
C LYS A 101 2.91 23.92 -10.04
N ASN A 102 3.95 24.53 -9.47
CA ASN A 102 4.08 25.97 -9.23
C ASN A 102 3.06 26.57 -8.23
N VAL A 103 2.36 25.76 -7.44
CA VAL A 103 1.46 26.23 -6.38
C VAL A 103 2.11 25.99 -5.02
N LYS A 104 2.14 27.04 -4.18
CA LYS A 104 2.78 26.98 -2.84
C LYS A 104 1.91 26.30 -1.77
N PHE A 105 0.61 26.30 -1.94
CA PHE A 105 -0.33 25.72 -0.98
C PHE A 105 -0.84 24.37 -1.46
N PRO A 106 -1.06 23.40 -0.54
CA PRO A 106 -1.62 22.12 -0.92
C PRO A 106 -3.06 22.30 -1.43
N PHE A 107 -3.33 21.71 -2.58
CA PHE A 107 -4.69 21.60 -3.13
C PHE A 107 -5.57 20.69 -2.28
N SER A 108 -4.99 19.62 -1.71
CA SER A 108 -5.69 18.66 -0.87
C SER A 108 -4.72 18.07 0.15
N THR A 109 -5.25 17.69 1.32
CA THR A 109 -4.53 16.93 2.34
C THR A 109 -5.31 15.65 2.63
N LEU A 110 -4.69 14.52 2.34
CA LEU A 110 -5.26 13.20 2.52
C LEU A 110 -4.63 12.53 3.74
N ARG A 111 -5.43 11.82 4.55
CA ARG A 111 -4.96 11.09 5.72
C ARG A 111 -5.40 9.65 5.63
N PHE A 112 -4.44 8.75 5.86
CA PHE A 112 -4.63 7.31 5.85
C PHE A 112 -4.19 6.75 7.19
N LYS A 113 -4.96 5.79 7.70
CA LYS A 113 -4.64 5.07 8.93
C LYS A 113 -4.95 3.60 8.72
N GLU A 114 -3.93 2.77 8.86
CA GLU A 114 -4.05 1.33 8.83
C GLU A 114 -3.50 0.71 10.11
N ASN A 115 -4.15 -0.36 10.56
CA ASN A 115 -3.72 -1.08 11.75
C ASN A 115 -3.80 -2.60 11.54
N PHE A 116 -3.05 -3.33 12.36
CA PHE A 116 -3.07 -4.78 12.39
C PHE A 116 -2.76 -5.31 13.79
N ASN A 117 -3.64 -6.18 14.30
CA ASN A 117 -3.42 -6.89 15.55
C ASN A 117 -2.65 -8.19 15.30
N TYR A 118 -1.63 -8.47 16.10
CA TYR A 118 -0.83 -9.68 15.98
C TYR A 118 -0.41 -10.23 17.34
N SER A 119 -0.24 -11.57 17.39
CA SER A 119 0.16 -12.27 18.58
C SER A 119 1.66 -12.13 18.84
N ASN A 120 2.01 -12.07 20.12
CA ASN A 120 3.39 -12.22 20.56
C ASN A 120 3.90 -13.62 20.21
N GLN A 121 5.17 -13.72 19.86
CA GLN A 121 5.83 -14.98 19.56
C GLN A 121 6.96 -15.22 20.56
N GLY A 122 7.11 -16.47 21.01
CA GLY A 122 8.14 -16.84 21.98
C GLY A 122 9.58 -16.60 21.48
N ASN A 123 9.80 -16.65 20.16
CA ASN A 123 11.08 -16.35 19.55
C ASN A 123 11.13 -14.89 19.09
N LYS A 124 12.07 -14.11 19.62
CA LYS A 124 12.25 -12.70 19.28
C LYS A 124 12.61 -12.46 17.79
N PHE A 125 13.35 -13.38 17.18
CA PHE A 125 13.70 -13.28 15.77
C PHE A 125 12.45 -13.43 14.88
N ASP A 126 11.65 -14.45 15.14
CA ASP A 126 10.42 -14.72 14.41
C ASP A 126 9.43 -13.56 14.55
N LEU A 127 9.27 -13.03 15.77
CA LEU A 127 8.46 -11.85 16.04
C LEU A 127 8.95 -10.64 15.22
N SER A 128 10.26 -10.41 15.16
CA SER A 128 10.84 -9.31 14.38
C SER A 128 10.56 -9.45 12.88
N GLN A 129 10.71 -10.64 12.32
CA GLN A 129 10.41 -10.91 10.91
C GLN A 129 8.91 -10.75 10.62
N TYR A 130 8.06 -11.22 11.53
CA TYR A 130 6.61 -11.09 11.43
C TYR A 130 6.17 -9.62 11.43
N LYS A 131 6.71 -8.81 12.37
CA LYS A 131 6.48 -7.36 12.43
C LYS A 131 6.86 -6.67 11.10
N LYS A 132 8.02 -6.99 10.54
CA LYS A 132 8.46 -6.44 9.25
C LYS A 132 7.51 -6.80 8.10
N LYS A 133 6.97 -8.02 8.11
CA LYS A 133 5.99 -8.45 7.10
C LYS A 133 4.68 -7.68 7.24
N ILE A 134 4.17 -7.52 8.47
CA ILE A 134 2.97 -6.74 8.75
C ILE A 134 3.18 -5.29 8.27
N GLU A 135 4.27 -4.65 8.69
CA GLU A 135 4.59 -3.28 8.30
C GLU A 135 4.61 -3.08 6.79
N ARG A 136 5.23 -4.00 6.04
CA ARG A 136 5.22 -3.96 4.57
C ARG A 136 3.81 -4.07 3.99
N ASN A 137 2.99 -4.99 4.49
CA ASN A 137 1.63 -5.17 4.02
C ASN A 137 0.77 -3.92 4.27
N LEU A 138 0.89 -3.29 5.45
CA LEU A 138 0.19 -2.05 5.76
C LEU A 138 0.64 -0.90 4.85
N ILE A 139 1.95 -0.78 4.59
CA ILE A 139 2.50 0.22 3.67
C ILE A 139 1.98 -0.01 2.24
N ASP A 140 1.97 -1.25 1.77
CA ASP A 140 1.50 -1.58 0.42
C ASP A 140 0.01 -1.27 0.27
N LYS A 141 -0.81 -1.55 1.30
CA LYS A 141 -2.24 -1.19 1.35
C LYS A 141 -2.43 0.33 1.30
N ILE A 142 -1.74 1.09 2.16
CA ILE A 142 -1.80 2.56 2.17
C ILE A 142 -1.38 3.13 0.80
N SER A 143 -0.33 2.58 0.19
CA SER A 143 0.13 3.03 -1.14
C SER A 143 -0.96 2.86 -2.20
N GLN A 144 -1.70 1.76 -2.18
CA GLN A 144 -2.83 1.53 -3.08
C GLN A 144 -3.98 2.51 -2.80
N GLU A 145 -4.32 2.75 -1.53
CA GLU A 145 -5.36 3.70 -1.15
C GLU A 145 -5.03 5.13 -1.57
N ILE A 146 -3.74 5.52 -1.49
CA ILE A 146 -3.28 6.82 -2.01
C ILE A 146 -3.58 6.93 -3.52
N LEU A 147 -3.23 5.92 -4.32
CA LEU A 147 -3.50 5.93 -5.76
C LEU A 147 -5.00 6.03 -6.07
N ILE A 148 -5.83 5.24 -5.36
CA ILE A 148 -7.28 5.27 -5.49
C ILE A 148 -7.82 6.68 -5.18
N LYS A 149 -7.35 7.27 -4.08
CA LYS A 149 -7.83 8.59 -3.64
C LYS A 149 -7.39 9.69 -4.59
N LEU A 150 -6.15 9.63 -5.12
CA LEU A 150 -5.65 10.57 -6.13
C LEU A 150 -6.45 10.48 -7.45
N GLN A 151 -6.98 9.31 -7.78
CA GLN A 151 -7.84 9.12 -8.96
C GLN A 151 -9.21 9.81 -8.80
N SER A 152 -9.68 10.00 -7.56
CA SER A 152 -11.01 10.55 -7.25
C SER A 152 -11.01 12.07 -7.06
N ILE A 153 -9.86 12.74 -7.08
CA ILE A 153 -9.71 14.21 -6.96
C ILE A 153 -9.19 14.80 -8.28
#